data_28a39cccc608a09f76d0129403e0b952
#
_entry.id   28a39cccc608a09f76d0129403e0b952
#
_cell.length_a   1.000
_cell.length_b   1.000
_cell.length_c   1.000
_cell.angle_alpha   90.00
_cell.angle_beta   90.00
_cell.angle_gamma   90.00
#
_symmetry.space_group_name_H-M   'P 1'
#
loop_
_entity.id
_entity.type
_entity.pdbx_description
1 polymer ?
#
loop_
_entity_poly.entity_id
_entity_poly.type
_entity_poly.pdbx_seq_one_letter_code
_entity_poly.pdbx_strand_id
1 'polypeptide(L)'
;VETYENSVRAIAQIVGSQGGVLFLPLDGVAGFAPVASWPAGTFPRSRYPTLGHDEELVQFLQRKQWVFDLSEYRASPDTYQSIALPGFLRERQKLRLVLPLVLQGEVLGLVALAEPPPPFDLTWEDRDLIKTVGRHVATHLAQHEADRRLAESRQFEAYHRLTAFVMHDLKNLAAQLSLLVANAEKHRRNPDFV
;
A
#
# COMPACT_ATOMS: atom_id res chain seq x y z
N VAL A 1 -1.64 -8.89 0.49
CA VAL A 1 -0.43 -9.10 1.33
C VAL A 1 0.64 -9.81 0.53
N GLU A 2 0.35 -10.93 -0.11
CA GLU A 2 1.30 -11.73 -0.91
C GLU A 2 2.00 -10.94 -2.04
N THR A 3 1.27 -10.08 -2.75
CA THR A 3 1.82 -9.22 -3.81
C THR A 3 2.91 -8.28 -3.28
N TYR A 4 2.71 -7.69 -2.11
CA TYR A 4 3.67 -6.77 -1.50
C TYR A 4 4.92 -7.49 -0.99
N GLU A 5 4.76 -8.67 -0.39
CA GLU A 5 5.89 -9.51 0.04
C GLU A 5 6.72 -10.00 -1.15
N ASN A 6 6.07 -10.40 -2.23
CA ASN A 6 6.73 -10.79 -3.48
C ASN A 6 7.49 -9.61 -4.12
N SER A 7 6.98 -8.39 -3.98
CA SER A 7 7.68 -7.18 -4.45
C SER A 7 8.98 -6.96 -3.69
N VAL A 8 8.97 -7.08 -2.35
CA VAL A 8 10.18 -6.98 -1.53
C VAL A 8 11.17 -8.08 -1.89
N ARG A 9 10.69 -9.32 -2.01
CA ARG A 9 11.50 -10.47 -2.37
C ARG A 9 12.18 -10.31 -3.72
N ALA A 10 11.45 -9.85 -4.74
CA ALA A 10 11.98 -9.65 -6.08
C ALA A 10 13.15 -8.64 -6.10
N ILE A 11 12.99 -7.50 -5.42
CA ILE A 11 14.06 -6.49 -5.33
C ILE A 11 15.24 -7.01 -4.50
N ALA A 12 14.97 -7.67 -3.36
CA ALA A 12 16.02 -8.22 -2.51
C ALA A 12 16.88 -9.25 -3.24
N GLN A 13 16.29 -10.12 -4.05
CA GLN A 13 17.01 -11.16 -4.80
C GLN A 13 17.97 -10.61 -5.84
N ILE A 14 17.70 -9.43 -6.40
CA ILE A 14 18.57 -8.81 -7.42
C ILE A 14 19.94 -8.47 -6.85
N VAL A 15 19.97 -7.95 -5.61
CA VAL A 15 21.23 -7.57 -4.95
C VAL A 15 21.72 -8.66 -3.98
N GLY A 16 21.10 -9.83 -3.96
CA GLY A 16 21.44 -10.89 -3.01
C GLY A 16 21.13 -10.53 -1.55
N SER A 17 20.25 -9.54 -1.31
CA SER A 17 19.85 -9.17 0.04
C SER A 17 19.02 -10.27 0.70
N GLN A 18 19.21 -10.44 2.01
CA GLN A 18 18.48 -11.44 2.80
C GLN A 18 17.03 -11.04 3.08
N GLY A 19 16.60 -9.86 2.68
CA GLY A 19 15.23 -9.40 2.84
C GLY A 19 15.10 -7.89 3.01
N GLY A 20 13.91 -7.45 3.40
CA GLY A 20 13.65 -6.03 3.59
C GLY A 20 12.22 -5.71 3.96
N VAL A 21 11.90 -4.43 3.89
CA VAL A 21 10.60 -3.86 4.26
C VAL A 21 10.12 -2.90 3.18
N LEU A 22 8.86 -3.01 2.80
CA LEU A 22 8.17 -2.10 1.88
C LEU A 22 7.35 -1.10 2.67
N PHE A 23 7.50 0.16 2.32
CA PHE A 23 6.75 1.29 2.86
C PHE A 23 5.91 1.91 1.76
N LEU A 24 4.60 2.06 2.00
CA LEU A 24 3.67 2.72 1.09
C LEU A 24 2.84 3.77 1.83
N PRO A 25 2.29 4.76 1.13
CA PRO A 25 1.31 5.65 1.72
C PRO A 25 0.05 4.86 2.09
N LEU A 26 -0.52 5.18 3.25
CA LEU A 26 -1.80 4.64 3.72
C LEU A 26 -2.75 5.79 4.02
N ASP A 27 -4.05 5.56 3.80
CA ASP A 27 -5.09 6.55 4.11
C ASP A 27 -5.04 6.94 5.60
N GLY A 28 -5.02 8.25 5.86
CA GLY A 28 -4.93 8.79 7.21
C GLY A 28 -3.54 8.79 7.85
N VAL A 29 -2.50 8.37 7.13
CA VAL A 29 -1.11 8.38 7.60
C VAL A 29 -0.30 9.44 6.83
N ALA A 30 0.31 10.38 7.54
CA ALA A 30 1.20 11.37 6.93
C ALA A 30 2.59 10.77 6.70
N GLY A 31 2.78 10.15 5.51
CA GLY A 31 4.04 9.52 5.14
C GLY A 31 3.91 8.09 4.61
N PHE A 32 4.99 7.35 4.69
CA PHE A 32 5.10 5.98 4.21
C PHE A 32 5.10 4.99 5.39
N ALA A 33 4.04 4.20 5.51
CA ALA A 33 3.92 3.18 6.55
C ALA A 33 4.47 1.83 6.09
N PRO A 34 5.03 1.00 7.00
CA PRO A 34 5.49 -0.34 6.66
C PRO A 34 4.31 -1.27 6.38
N VAL A 35 4.13 -1.68 5.12
CA VAL A 35 2.98 -2.49 4.67
C VAL A 35 3.31 -3.97 4.52
N ALA A 36 4.54 -4.30 4.17
CA ALA A 36 5.01 -5.68 4.01
C ALA A 36 6.49 -5.82 4.29
N SER A 37 6.92 -7.03 4.57
CA SER A 37 8.33 -7.38 4.75
C SER A 37 8.59 -8.81 4.28
N TRP A 38 9.83 -9.07 3.86
CA TRP A 38 10.26 -10.41 3.48
C TRP A 38 11.68 -10.67 4.00
N PRO A 39 11.96 -11.84 4.59
CA PRO A 39 10.99 -12.72 5.22
C PRO A 39 10.32 -12.07 6.44
N ALA A 40 9.02 -12.26 6.60
CA ALA A 40 8.25 -11.59 7.67
C ALA A 40 8.77 -11.94 9.09
N GLY A 41 9.24 -13.16 9.30
CA GLY A 41 9.81 -13.60 10.59
C GLY A 41 11.13 -12.90 10.95
N THR A 42 11.95 -12.54 9.96
CA THR A 42 13.25 -11.89 10.15
C THR A 42 13.12 -10.36 10.20
N PHE A 43 12.19 -9.81 9.43
CA PHE A 43 11.93 -8.36 9.32
C PHE A 43 10.48 -8.04 9.69
N PRO A 44 10.04 -8.24 10.94
CA PRO A 44 8.66 -7.99 11.31
C PRO A 44 8.32 -6.50 11.15
N ARG A 45 7.34 -6.20 10.29
CA ARG A 45 6.93 -4.83 9.94
C ARG A 45 6.59 -3.96 11.16
N SER A 46 6.07 -4.58 12.23
CA SER A 46 5.74 -3.88 13.48
C SER A 46 6.93 -3.21 14.18
N ARG A 47 8.15 -3.54 13.78
CA ARG A 47 9.37 -2.93 14.31
C ARG A 47 9.79 -1.66 13.56
N TYR A 48 9.12 -1.32 12.46
CA TYR A 48 9.48 -0.19 11.64
C TYR A 48 8.45 0.92 11.79
N PRO A 49 8.87 2.14 12.12
CA PRO A 49 7.96 3.28 12.22
C PRO A 49 7.53 3.74 10.83
N THR A 50 6.50 4.56 10.78
CA THR A 50 6.18 5.36 9.59
C THR A 50 7.27 6.37 9.32
N LEU A 51 7.62 6.55 8.06
CA LEU A 51 8.52 7.58 7.57
C LEU A 51 7.70 8.80 7.14
N GLY A 52 7.79 9.87 7.89
CA GLY A 52 7.07 11.12 7.60
C GLY A 52 7.57 11.78 6.30
N HIS A 53 6.69 12.53 5.63
CA HIS A 53 7.09 13.31 4.45
C HIS A 53 8.08 14.45 4.79
N ASP A 54 8.14 14.87 6.04
CA ASP A 54 9.05 15.86 6.59
C ASP A 54 10.46 15.31 6.91
N GLU A 55 10.63 14.00 6.92
CA GLU A 55 11.93 13.37 7.10
C GLU A 55 12.88 13.71 5.95
N GLU A 56 14.10 14.16 6.28
CA GLU A 56 15.10 14.57 5.28
C GLU A 56 15.46 13.45 4.30
N LEU A 57 15.49 12.21 4.77
CA LEU A 57 15.69 11.04 3.91
C LEU A 57 14.58 10.91 2.86
N VAL A 58 13.32 11.06 3.26
CA VAL A 58 12.18 10.97 2.36
C VAL A 58 12.24 12.08 1.32
N GLN A 59 12.50 13.31 1.75
CA GLN A 59 12.65 14.46 0.85
C GLN A 59 13.83 14.28 -0.11
N PHE A 60 14.94 13.74 0.36
CA PHE A 60 16.09 13.41 -0.49
C PHE A 60 15.72 12.39 -1.57
N LEU A 61 15.08 11.28 -1.17
CA LEU A 61 14.66 10.23 -2.10
C LEU A 61 13.62 10.73 -3.11
N GLN A 62 12.71 11.60 -2.71
CA GLN A 62 11.75 12.24 -3.62
C GLN A 62 12.43 13.14 -4.65
N ARG A 63 13.41 13.96 -4.23
CA ARG A 63 14.11 14.89 -5.12
C ARG A 63 15.14 14.23 -6.03
N LYS A 64 15.93 13.31 -5.50
CA LYS A 64 17.06 12.71 -6.21
C LYS A 64 16.73 11.39 -6.88
N GLN A 65 15.75 10.66 -6.34
CA GLN A 65 15.37 9.32 -6.81
C GLN A 65 16.55 8.36 -6.91
N TRP A 66 17.49 8.51 -5.97
CA TRP A 66 18.69 7.69 -5.88
C TRP A 66 18.46 6.48 -4.99
N VAL A 67 19.24 5.44 -5.23
CA VAL A 67 19.42 4.35 -4.26
C VAL A 67 20.32 4.87 -3.15
N PHE A 68 19.83 4.90 -1.93
CA PHE A 68 20.54 5.36 -0.76
C PHE A 68 21.30 4.17 -0.12
N ASP A 69 22.63 4.24 -0.08
CA ASP A 69 23.46 3.24 0.59
C ASP A 69 23.90 3.76 1.96
N LEU A 70 23.37 3.13 3.02
CA LEU A 70 23.69 3.51 4.40
C LEU A 70 25.16 3.29 4.76
N SER A 71 25.84 2.34 4.11
CA SER A 71 27.28 2.13 4.32
C SER A 71 28.11 3.25 3.70
N GLU A 72 27.78 3.63 2.47
CA GLU A 72 28.41 4.77 1.79
C GLU A 72 28.11 6.09 2.53
N TYR A 73 26.88 6.29 3.00
CA TYR A 73 26.52 7.45 3.81
C TYR A 73 27.36 7.54 5.09
N ARG A 74 27.60 6.43 5.79
CA ARG A 74 28.44 6.43 7.01
C ARG A 74 29.88 6.76 6.71
N ALA A 75 30.41 6.36 5.56
CA ALA A 75 31.76 6.64 5.13
C ALA A 75 31.93 8.08 4.57
N SER A 76 30.91 8.58 3.86
CA SER A 76 30.95 9.87 3.17
C SER A 76 29.55 10.53 3.18
N PRO A 77 29.13 11.13 4.31
CA PRO A 77 27.80 11.74 4.43
C PRO A 77 27.50 12.83 3.39
N ASP A 78 28.54 13.55 2.97
CA ASP A 78 28.44 14.67 2.02
C ASP A 78 27.92 14.23 0.64
N THR A 79 28.17 12.99 0.23
CA THR A 79 27.62 12.39 -0.99
C THR A 79 26.09 12.47 -1.00
N TYR A 80 25.49 12.37 0.17
CA TYR A 80 24.03 12.42 0.40
C TYR A 80 23.58 13.71 1.07
N GLN A 81 24.34 14.81 0.91
CA GLN A 81 24.03 16.13 1.47
C GLN A 81 23.98 16.15 3.01
N SER A 82 24.65 15.23 3.68
CA SER A 82 24.71 15.10 5.15
C SER A 82 23.32 15.14 5.84
N ILE A 83 22.29 14.58 5.18
CA ILE A 83 20.90 14.58 5.68
C ILE A 83 20.76 13.83 7.00
N ALA A 84 19.82 14.25 7.85
CA ALA A 84 19.47 13.52 9.05
C ALA A 84 18.77 12.19 8.70
N LEU A 85 19.23 11.09 9.30
CA LEU A 85 18.62 9.78 9.13
C LEU A 85 17.62 9.50 10.25
N PRO A 86 16.49 8.83 9.93
CA PRO A 86 15.58 8.27 10.93
C PRO A 86 16.32 7.38 11.95
N GLY A 87 15.93 7.46 13.22
CA GLY A 87 16.61 6.75 14.31
C GLY A 87 16.77 5.24 14.07
N PHE A 88 15.73 4.59 13.53
CA PHE A 88 15.76 3.16 13.27
C PHE A 88 16.78 2.76 12.18
N LEU A 89 17.13 3.63 11.24
CA LEU A 89 18.18 3.38 10.24
C LEU A 89 19.57 3.62 10.80
N ARG A 90 19.71 4.53 11.79
CA ARG A 90 20.97 4.75 12.49
C ARG A 90 21.34 3.58 13.40
N GLU A 91 20.36 3.07 14.13
CA GLU A 91 20.56 2.06 15.18
C GLU A 91 20.61 0.62 14.62
N ARG A 92 19.94 0.36 13.49
CA ARG A 92 19.83 -0.97 12.91
C ARG A 92 20.86 -1.20 11.82
N GLN A 93 21.96 -1.85 12.18
CA GLN A 93 23.03 -2.22 11.25
C GLN A 93 22.61 -3.26 10.18
N LYS A 94 21.42 -3.82 10.29
CA LYS A 94 20.92 -4.86 9.36
C LYS A 94 20.37 -4.32 8.04
N LEU A 95 19.98 -3.04 7.97
CA LEU A 95 19.52 -2.40 6.75
C LEU A 95 20.68 -1.68 6.09
N ARG A 96 20.80 -1.80 4.79
CA ARG A 96 21.86 -1.16 4.02
C ARG A 96 21.36 -0.25 2.91
N LEU A 97 20.39 -0.70 2.13
CA LEU A 97 19.90 0.06 0.98
C LEU A 97 18.50 0.59 1.23
N VAL A 98 18.25 1.85 0.88
CA VAL A 98 16.91 2.40 0.79
C VAL A 98 16.69 2.93 -0.62
N LEU A 99 15.64 2.45 -1.28
CA LEU A 99 15.36 2.82 -2.66
C LEU A 99 13.93 3.34 -2.80
N PRO A 100 13.72 4.41 -3.58
CA PRO A 100 12.39 4.87 -3.93
C PRO A 100 11.79 4.01 -5.03
N LEU A 101 10.52 3.69 -4.90
CA LEU A 101 9.69 3.12 -5.95
C LEU A 101 9.06 4.27 -6.75
N VAL A 102 9.60 4.52 -7.93
CA VAL A 102 9.21 5.68 -8.74
C VAL A 102 8.24 5.29 -9.84
N LEU A 103 7.13 6.00 -9.93
CA LEU A 103 6.13 5.89 -10.99
C LEU A 103 5.85 7.27 -11.57
N GLN A 104 6.03 7.44 -12.88
CA GLN A 104 5.80 8.71 -13.60
C GLN A 104 6.50 9.94 -12.98
N GLY A 105 7.68 9.74 -12.38
CA GLY A 105 8.45 10.80 -11.73
C GLY A 105 8.13 11.03 -10.26
N GLU A 106 7.08 10.41 -9.73
CA GLU A 106 6.68 10.50 -8.34
C GLU A 106 7.08 9.27 -7.54
N VAL A 107 7.42 9.46 -6.26
CA VAL A 107 7.75 8.35 -5.35
C VAL A 107 6.46 7.77 -4.79
N LEU A 108 6.11 6.57 -5.27
CA LEU A 108 4.96 5.80 -4.84
C LEU A 108 5.18 5.14 -3.47
N GLY A 109 6.43 4.79 -3.15
CA GLY A 109 6.79 4.09 -1.92
C GLY A 109 8.29 3.96 -1.77
N LEU A 110 8.72 3.31 -0.69
CA LEU A 110 10.12 3.08 -0.38
C LEU A 110 10.35 1.61 -0.05
N VAL A 111 11.51 1.07 -0.40
CA VAL A 111 11.95 -0.26 0.04
C VAL A 111 13.27 -0.12 0.77
N ALA A 112 13.32 -0.63 2.00
CA ALA A 112 14.55 -0.76 2.76
C ALA A 112 15.01 -2.22 2.73
N LEU A 113 16.23 -2.47 2.25
CA LEU A 113 16.80 -3.81 2.10
C LEU A 113 17.88 -4.06 3.16
N ALA A 114 17.93 -5.29 3.61
CA ALA A 114 19.00 -5.77 4.48
C ALA A 114 20.34 -5.79 3.73
N GLU A 115 21.42 -5.76 4.52
CA GLU A 115 22.78 -5.89 3.99
C GLU A 115 22.95 -7.23 3.29
N PRO A 116 23.38 -7.22 2.01
CA PRO A 116 23.75 -8.44 1.31
C PRO A 116 24.95 -9.11 1.96
N PRO A 117 25.14 -10.44 1.79
CA PRO A 117 26.33 -11.13 2.27
C PRO A 117 27.62 -10.56 1.63
N PRO A 118 28.69 -10.44 2.39
CA PRO A 118 29.98 -10.01 1.84
C PRO A 118 30.58 -11.06 0.88
N PRO A 119 31.39 -10.65 -0.14
CA PRO A 119 31.71 -9.26 -0.47
C PRO A 119 30.56 -8.60 -1.25
N PHE A 120 30.16 -7.41 -0.84
CA PHE A 120 29.14 -6.63 -1.54
C PHE A 120 29.59 -5.18 -1.71
N ASP A 121 29.78 -4.77 -2.95
CA ASP A 121 29.99 -3.39 -3.35
C ASP A 121 28.91 -2.99 -4.34
N LEU A 122 28.21 -1.91 -4.05
CA LEU A 122 27.14 -1.40 -4.89
C LEU A 122 27.73 -0.65 -6.09
N THR A 123 27.78 -1.33 -7.23
CA THR A 123 28.28 -0.73 -8.48
C THR A 123 27.24 0.21 -9.09
N TRP A 124 27.66 0.99 -10.10
CA TRP A 124 26.74 1.85 -10.84
C TRP A 124 25.72 1.02 -11.66
N GLU A 125 26.13 -0.16 -12.16
CA GLU A 125 25.27 -1.11 -12.87
C GLU A 125 24.17 -1.68 -11.94
N ASP A 126 24.55 -2.04 -10.70
CA ASP A 126 23.60 -2.49 -9.69
C ASP A 126 22.58 -1.40 -9.37
N ARG A 127 23.02 -0.15 -9.23
CA ARG A 127 22.12 0.99 -8.97
C ARG A 127 21.11 1.17 -10.10
N ASP A 128 21.54 1.03 -11.35
CA ASP A 128 20.69 1.18 -12.53
C ASP A 128 19.68 0.02 -12.66
N LEU A 129 20.15 -1.19 -12.38
CA LEU A 129 19.30 -2.38 -12.33
C LEU A 129 18.24 -2.26 -11.23
N ILE A 130 18.62 -1.89 -10.01
CA ILE A 130 17.71 -1.70 -8.89
C ILE A 130 16.65 -0.64 -9.21
N LYS A 131 17.06 0.50 -9.79
CA LYS A 131 16.12 1.55 -10.23
C LYS A 131 15.13 1.04 -11.28
N THR A 132 15.61 0.26 -12.23
CA THR A 132 14.77 -0.31 -13.29
C THR A 132 13.74 -1.26 -12.71
N VAL A 133 14.16 -2.17 -11.87
CA VAL A 133 13.24 -3.10 -11.19
C VAL A 133 12.32 -2.37 -10.23
N GLY A 134 12.82 -1.37 -9.49
CA GLY A 134 12.01 -0.51 -8.65
C GLY A 134 10.85 0.15 -9.42
N ARG A 135 11.09 0.62 -10.64
CA ARG A 135 10.03 1.15 -11.52
C ARG A 135 9.01 0.09 -11.94
N HIS A 136 9.46 -1.12 -12.28
CA HIS A 136 8.56 -2.23 -12.60
C HIS A 136 7.69 -2.61 -11.40
N VAL A 137 8.29 -2.71 -10.22
CA VAL A 137 7.56 -2.97 -8.98
C VAL A 137 6.58 -1.85 -8.69
N ALA A 138 6.96 -0.58 -8.83
CA ALA A 138 6.06 0.56 -8.66
C ALA A 138 4.85 0.49 -9.60
N THR A 139 5.07 0.16 -10.88
CA THR A 139 3.99 -0.01 -11.86
C THR A 139 3.05 -1.14 -11.47
N HIS A 140 3.60 -2.29 -11.06
CA HIS A 140 2.81 -3.45 -10.65
C HIS A 140 1.98 -3.16 -9.38
N LEU A 141 2.57 -2.47 -8.40
CA LEU A 141 1.87 -2.06 -7.19
C LEU A 141 0.74 -1.07 -7.48
N ALA A 142 0.97 -0.10 -8.37
CA ALA A 142 -0.06 0.86 -8.77
C ALA A 142 -1.21 0.19 -9.53
N GLN A 143 -0.93 -0.75 -10.42
CA GLN A 143 -1.96 -1.54 -11.09
C GLN A 143 -2.78 -2.36 -10.11
N HIS A 144 -2.12 -3.08 -9.20
CA HIS A 144 -2.80 -3.85 -8.16
C HIS A 144 -3.72 -2.99 -7.28
N GLU A 145 -3.28 -1.79 -6.90
CA GLU A 145 -4.09 -0.86 -6.13
C GLU A 145 -5.27 -0.31 -6.93
N ALA A 146 -5.08 0.00 -8.21
CA ALA A 146 -6.15 0.44 -9.10
C ALA A 146 -7.22 -0.65 -9.30
N ASP A 147 -6.81 -1.90 -9.52
CA ASP A 147 -7.71 -3.05 -9.65
C ASP A 147 -8.50 -3.29 -8.37
N ARG A 148 -7.86 -3.16 -7.21
CA ARG A 148 -8.51 -3.27 -5.90
C ARG A 148 -9.60 -2.21 -5.74
N ARG A 149 -9.27 -0.94 -5.98
CA ARG A 149 -10.24 0.17 -5.89
C ARG A 149 -11.41 0.00 -6.85
N LEU A 150 -11.14 -0.47 -8.06
CA LEU A 150 -12.20 -0.75 -9.04
C LEU A 150 -13.12 -1.89 -8.58
N ALA A 151 -12.56 -2.95 -8.00
CA ALA A 151 -13.35 -4.06 -7.45
C ALA A 151 -14.23 -3.59 -6.26
N GLU A 152 -13.68 -2.80 -5.35
CA GLU A 152 -14.40 -2.20 -4.22
C GLU A 152 -15.55 -1.29 -4.71
N SER A 153 -15.30 -0.44 -5.71
CA SER A 153 -16.32 0.42 -6.31
C SER A 153 -17.46 -0.37 -6.95
N ARG A 154 -17.13 -1.42 -7.73
CA ARG A 154 -18.14 -2.30 -8.34
C ARG A 154 -18.98 -3.04 -7.30
N GLN A 155 -18.38 -3.50 -6.23
CA GLN A 155 -19.09 -4.16 -5.12
C GLN A 155 -20.06 -3.18 -4.44
N PHE A 156 -19.62 -1.95 -4.22
CA PHE A 156 -20.46 -0.89 -3.63
C PHE A 156 -21.66 -0.55 -4.52
N GLU A 157 -21.45 -0.39 -5.83
CA GLU A 157 -22.53 -0.17 -6.79
C GLU A 157 -23.53 -1.32 -6.84
N ALA A 158 -23.05 -2.57 -6.79
CA ALA A 158 -23.91 -3.75 -6.78
C ALA A 158 -24.77 -3.78 -5.50
N TYR A 159 -24.17 -3.45 -4.35
CA TYR A 159 -24.88 -3.36 -3.08
C TYR A 159 -25.96 -2.28 -3.11
N HIS A 160 -25.68 -1.09 -3.63
CA HIS A 160 -26.65 0.00 -3.76
C HIS A 160 -27.83 -0.38 -4.67
N ARG A 161 -27.55 -1.01 -5.81
CA ARG A 161 -28.61 -1.48 -6.71
C ARG A 161 -29.51 -2.52 -6.04
N LEU A 162 -28.92 -3.48 -5.32
CA LEU A 162 -29.69 -4.49 -4.57
C LEU A 162 -30.56 -3.84 -3.49
N THR A 163 -29.99 -2.92 -2.72
CA THR A 163 -30.71 -2.20 -1.66
C THR A 163 -31.88 -1.40 -2.23
N ALA A 164 -31.67 -0.68 -3.33
CA ALA A 164 -32.74 0.08 -3.99
C ALA A 164 -33.88 -0.83 -4.49
N PHE A 165 -33.55 -2.01 -5.05
CA PHE A 165 -34.51 -2.99 -5.50
C PHE A 165 -35.34 -3.54 -4.32
N VAL A 166 -34.70 -3.96 -3.24
CA VAL A 166 -35.38 -4.47 -2.03
C VAL A 166 -36.28 -3.41 -1.41
N MET A 167 -35.81 -2.16 -1.32
CA MET A 167 -36.60 -1.04 -0.78
C MET A 167 -37.84 -0.74 -1.64
N HIS A 168 -37.70 -0.82 -2.97
CA HIS A 168 -38.81 -0.67 -3.90
C HIS A 168 -39.87 -1.75 -3.67
N ASP A 169 -39.45 -3.01 -3.55
CA ASP A 169 -40.39 -4.14 -3.33
C ASP A 169 -41.08 -4.08 -1.96
N LEU A 170 -40.30 -3.73 -0.91
CA LEU A 170 -40.90 -3.51 0.42
C LEU A 170 -41.96 -2.39 0.40
N LYS A 171 -41.70 -1.28 -0.30
CA LYS A 171 -42.66 -0.20 -0.46
C LYS A 171 -43.90 -0.65 -1.18
N ASN A 172 -43.78 -1.47 -2.24
CA ASN A 172 -44.94 -2.02 -2.97
C ASN A 172 -45.75 -2.98 -2.12
N LEU A 173 -45.08 -3.87 -1.35
CA LEU A 173 -45.76 -4.77 -0.41
C LEU A 173 -46.47 -4.00 0.69
N ALA A 174 -45.87 -2.98 1.27
CA ALA A 174 -46.47 -2.12 2.27
C ALA A 174 -47.73 -1.39 1.71
N ALA A 175 -47.66 -0.89 0.47
CA ALA A 175 -48.82 -0.27 -0.19
C ALA A 175 -49.95 -1.27 -0.43
N GLN A 176 -49.66 -2.50 -0.88
CA GLN A 176 -50.65 -3.56 -1.06
C GLN A 176 -51.32 -3.96 0.26
N LEU A 177 -50.53 -4.13 1.32
CA LEU A 177 -51.06 -4.42 2.66
C LEU A 177 -51.96 -3.29 3.17
N SER A 178 -51.56 -2.04 2.97
CA SER A 178 -52.37 -0.88 3.35
C SER A 178 -53.74 -0.84 2.61
N LEU A 179 -53.73 -1.17 1.31
CA LEU A 179 -54.95 -1.28 0.51
C LEU A 179 -55.84 -2.44 0.98
N LEU A 180 -55.25 -3.59 1.32
CA LEU A 180 -56.01 -4.74 1.87
C LEU A 180 -56.69 -4.39 3.19
N VAL A 181 -55.97 -3.73 4.10
CA VAL A 181 -56.52 -3.28 5.39
C VAL A 181 -57.65 -2.28 5.16
N ALA A 182 -57.48 -1.28 4.31
CA ALA A 182 -58.51 -0.28 4.00
C ALA A 182 -59.74 -0.91 3.38
N ASN A 183 -59.59 -1.89 2.47
CA ASN A 183 -60.69 -2.63 1.88
C ASN A 183 -61.40 -3.52 2.91
N ALA A 184 -60.68 -4.21 3.78
CA ALA A 184 -61.26 -5.01 4.85
C ALA A 184 -62.10 -4.17 5.83
N GLU A 185 -61.61 -2.98 6.21
CA GLU A 185 -62.37 -2.05 7.05
C GLU A 185 -63.66 -1.57 6.37
N LYS A 186 -63.59 -1.22 5.05
CA LYS A 186 -64.71 -0.73 4.26
C LYS A 186 -65.82 -1.80 4.10
N HIS A 187 -65.41 -3.05 3.92
CA HIS A 187 -66.37 -4.15 3.63
C HIS A 187 -66.60 -5.08 4.82
N ARG A 188 -66.12 -4.76 6.01
CA ARG A 188 -66.24 -5.57 7.23
C ARG A 188 -67.66 -5.96 7.59
N ARG A 189 -68.72 -5.18 7.17
CA ARG A 189 -70.11 -5.42 7.43
C ARG A 189 -70.86 -6.06 6.25
N ASN A 190 -70.19 -6.37 5.17
CA ASN A 190 -70.75 -6.99 4.00
C ASN A 190 -70.65 -8.53 4.14
N PRO A 191 -71.80 -9.28 4.25
CA PRO A 191 -71.75 -10.74 4.41
C PRO A 191 -71.16 -11.48 3.20
N ASP A 192 -71.08 -10.86 2.02
CA ASP A 192 -70.50 -11.44 0.80
C ASP A 192 -69.02 -11.24 0.69
N PHE A 193 -68.37 -10.58 1.65
CA PHE A 193 -66.95 -10.26 1.65
C PHE A 193 -66.08 -11.22 2.48
N VAL A 194 -66.68 -12.13 3.23
CA VAL A 194 -65.99 -13.10 4.13
C VAL A 194 -65.75 -14.40 3.43
#